data_a7f685213b6e2367d9984d9372eca0ab
#
_entry.id   a7f685213b6e2367d9984d9372eca0ab
#
_cell.length_a   1.000
_cell.length_b   1.000
_cell.length_c   1.000
_cell.angle_alpha   90.00
_cell.angle_beta   90.00
_cell.angle_gamma   90.00
#
_symmetry.space_group_name_H-M   'P 1'
#
loop_
_entity.id
_entity.type
_entity.pdbx_description
1 polymer ?
#
loop_
_entity_poly.entity_id
_entity_poly.type
_entity_poly.pdbx_seq_one_letter_code
_entity_poly.pdbx_strand_id
1 'polypeptide(L)' 'NLKEFLLSTGDKIIVEASPYDSIWGIGMGAKDENIEDPTAWKGENLLGFALMEVRDLLNTM' A
#
# COMPACT_ATOMS: atom_id res chain seq x y z
N ASN A 1 -13.37 -7.50 -9.28
CA ASN A 1 -12.15 -8.30 -9.25
C ASN A 1 -10.94 -7.43 -8.84
N LEU A 2 -9.78 -8.05 -8.72
CA LEU A 2 -8.58 -7.33 -8.26
C LEU A 2 -8.18 -6.20 -9.21
N LYS A 3 -8.26 -6.43 -10.52
CA LYS A 3 -7.93 -5.40 -11.51
C LYS A 3 -8.81 -4.17 -11.33
N GLU A 4 -10.12 -4.37 -11.22
CA GLU A 4 -11.07 -3.27 -11.03
C GLU A 4 -10.82 -2.55 -9.71
N PHE A 5 -10.53 -3.30 -8.65
CA PHE A 5 -10.20 -2.72 -7.36
C PHE A 5 -8.96 -1.83 -7.44
N LEU A 6 -7.87 -2.33 -8.05
CA LEU A 6 -6.64 -1.57 -8.18
C LEU A 6 -6.85 -0.30 -9.00
N LEU A 7 -7.57 -0.40 -10.12
CA LEU A 7 -7.83 0.77 -10.96
C LEU A 7 -8.70 1.80 -10.24
N SER A 8 -9.61 1.35 -9.36
CA SER A 8 -10.47 2.25 -8.59
C SER A 8 -9.71 3.07 -7.57
N THR A 9 -8.50 2.66 -7.18
CA THR A 9 -7.68 3.42 -6.22
C THR A 9 -7.05 4.67 -6.83
N GLY A 10 -7.07 4.82 -8.16
CA GLY A 10 -6.52 5.99 -8.84
C GLY A 10 -5.04 6.18 -8.55
N ASP A 11 -4.67 7.34 -8.03
CA ASP A 11 -3.29 7.67 -7.70
C ASP A 11 -2.98 7.55 -6.21
N LYS A 12 -3.89 6.96 -5.44
CA LYS A 12 -3.71 6.85 -3.99
C LYS A 12 -2.58 5.90 -3.66
N ILE A 13 -1.90 6.19 -2.56
CA ILE A 13 -0.84 5.31 -2.04
C ILE A 13 -1.49 4.08 -1.40
N ILE A 14 -1.07 2.90 -1.83
CA ILE A 14 -1.57 1.64 -1.30
C ILE A 14 -0.62 1.16 -0.20
N VAL A 15 -1.17 0.84 0.97
CA VAL A 15 -0.37 0.36 2.10
C VAL A 15 -0.91 -0.97 2.61
N GLU A 16 -0.01 -1.85 3.04
CA GLU A 16 -0.37 -3.05 3.80
C GLU A 16 -0.30 -2.69 5.29
N ALA A 17 -1.45 -2.45 5.88
CA ALA A 17 -1.56 -2.04 7.27
C ALA A 17 -1.50 -3.27 8.19
N SER A 18 -0.29 -3.71 8.49
CA SER A 18 -0.04 -4.83 9.39
C SER A 18 0.95 -4.43 10.47
N PRO A 19 0.54 -4.41 11.76
CA PRO A 19 1.46 -4.05 12.83
C PRO A 19 2.55 -5.08 13.07
N TYR A 20 2.39 -6.29 12.54
CA TYR A 20 3.33 -7.40 12.75
C TYR A 20 4.21 -7.68 11.53
N ASP A 21 4.03 -6.94 10.44
CA ASP A 21 4.79 -7.17 9.22
C ASP A 21 5.51 -5.89 8.79
N SER A 22 6.80 -5.84 9.08
CA SER A 22 7.62 -4.68 8.76
C SER A 22 8.30 -4.78 7.40
N ILE A 23 8.10 -5.89 6.68
CA ILE A 23 8.69 -6.09 5.35
C ILE A 23 7.64 -5.83 4.27
N TRP A 24 6.57 -6.63 4.25
CA TRP A 24 5.51 -6.48 3.26
C TRP A 24 4.51 -5.38 3.64
N GLY A 25 4.39 -5.09 4.92
CA GLY A 25 3.52 -4.04 5.43
C GLY A 25 4.29 -2.86 5.98
N ILE A 26 3.56 -1.94 6.61
CA ILE A 26 4.14 -0.72 7.18
C ILE A 26 4.48 -0.85 8.65
N GLY A 27 4.24 -2.02 9.26
CA GLY A 27 4.50 -2.24 10.68
C GLY A 27 3.56 -1.47 11.59
N MET A 28 2.42 -1.03 11.08
CA MET A 28 1.42 -0.24 11.81
C MET A 28 0.03 -0.71 11.42
N GLY A 29 -0.91 -0.67 12.37
CA GLY A 29 -2.30 -1.03 12.09
C GLY A 29 -3.05 0.07 11.34
N ALA A 30 -4.18 -0.30 10.74
CA ALA A 30 -4.99 0.62 9.95
C ALA A 30 -5.55 1.80 10.74
N LYS A 31 -5.58 1.68 12.08
CA LYS A 31 -6.11 2.73 12.96
C LYS A 31 -5.03 3.60 13.59
N ASP A 32 -3.78 3.38 13.23
CA ASP A 32 -2.69 4.21 13.73
C ASP A 32 -2.84 5.64 13.20
N GLU A 33 -2.73 6.62 14.09
CA GLU A 33 -2.92 8.02 13.72
C GLU A 33 -1.86 8.56 12.76
N ASN A 34 -0.71 7.89 12.67
CA ASN A 34 0.38 8.31 11.78
C ASN A 34 0.41 7.52 10.47
N ILE A 35 -0.64 6.75 10.16
CA ILE A 35 -0.64 5.86 9.00
C ILE A 35 -0.50 6.62 7.68
N GLU A 36 -0.96 7.86 7.62
CA GLU A 36 -0.88 8.67 6.41
C GLU A 36 0.47 9.35 6.20
N ASP A 37 1.36 9.24 7.18
CA ASP A 37 2.72 9.81 7.11
C ASP A 37 3.73 8.71 6.81
N PRO A 38 4.19 8.57 5.55
CA PRO A 38 5.15 7.53 5.20
C PRO A 38 6.45 7.59 5.99
N THR A 39 6.83 8.77 6.47
CA THR A 39 8.06 8.91 7.28
C THR A 39 7.92 8.30 8.67
N ALA A 40 6.68 8.08 9.13
CA ALA A 40 6.40 7.45 10.42
C ALA A 40 6.24 5.92 10.31
N TRP A 41 6.20 5.37 9.10
CA TRP A 41 6.02 3.93 8.92
C TRP A 41 7.18 3.15 9.52
N LYS A 42 6.85 2.03 10.18
CA LYS A 42 7.81 1.14 10.82
C LYS A 42 8.16 -0.07 9.95
N GLY A 43 7.74 -0.07 8.70
CA GLY A 43 7.98 -1.15 7.75
C GLY A 43 8.17 -0.64 6.34
N GLU A 44 8.59 -1.54 5.44
CA GLU A 44 8.97 -1.20 4.07
C GLU A 44 7.80 -1.14 3.09
N ASN A 45 6.64 -1.66 3.46
CA ASN A 45 5.43 -1.66 2.61
C ASN A 45 5.65 -2.26 1.22
N LEU A 46 6.42 -3.35 1.13
CA LEU A 46 6.74 -3.95 -0.18
C LEU A 46 5.48 -4.41 -0.92
N LEU A 47 4.49 -4.94 -0.20
CA LEU A 47 3.24 -5.37 -0.83
C LEU A 47 2.50 -4.18 -1.43
N GLY A 48 2.40 -3.07 -0.69
CA GLY A 48 1.74 -1.87 -1.20
C GLY A 48 2.42 -1.33 -2.45
N PHE A 49 3.75 -1.24 -2.44
CA PHE A 49 4.49 -0.77 -3.61
C PHE A 49 4.38 -1.72 -4.79
N ALA A 50 4.38 -3.04 -4.55
CA ALA A 50 4.17 -4.01 -5.62
C ALA A 50 2.79 -3.85 -6.26
N LEU A 51 1.76 -3.63 -5.45
CA LEU A 51 0.40 -3.41 -5.96
C LEU A 51 0.29 -2.11 -6.74
N MET A 52 0.96 -1.05 -6.29
CA MET A 52 0.99 0.21 -7.04
C MET A 52 1.69 0.04 -8.39
N GLU A 53 2.74 -0.75 -8.45
CA GLU A 53 3.44 -1.03 -9.70
C GLU A 53 2.56 -1.83 -10.67
N VAL A 54 1.85 -2.84 -10.17
CA VAL A 54 0.87 -3.57 -10.98
C VAL A 54 -0.22 -2.63 -11.50
N ARG A 55 -0.69 -1.71 -10.66
CA ARG A 55 -1.68 -0.72 -11.08
C ARG A 55 -1.16 0.15 -12.23
N ASP A 56 0.09 0.59 -12.16
CA ASP A 56 0.69 1.38 -13.23
C ASP A 56 0.74 0.59 -14.54
N LEU A 57 1.11 -0.69 -14.48
CA LEU A 57 1.11 -1.55 -15.66
C LEU A 57 -0.28 -1.69 -16.25
N LEU A 58 -1.30 -1.86 -15.41
CA LEU A 58 -2.69 -1.96 -15.88
C LEU A 58 -3.15 -0.67 -16.56
N ASN A 59 -2.70 0.49 -16.07
CA ASN A 59 -3.07 1.77 -16.65
C ASN A 59 -2.41 2.04 -18.01
N THR A 60 -1.33 1.35 -18.32
CA THR A 60 -0.62 1.53 -19.60
C THR A 60 -1.03 0.50 -20.66
N MET A 61 -1.91 -0.41 -20.32
CA MET A 61 -2.37 -1.46 -21.24
C MET A 61 -3.51 -0.98 -22.13
#